data_be7b279127543b005b1b6375265d1ad1
#
_entry.id   be7b279127543b005b1b6375265d1ad1
#
_cell.length_a   1.000
_cell.length_b   1.000
_cell.length_c   1.000
_cell.angle_alpha   90.00
_cell.angle_beta   90.00
_cell.angle_gamma   90.00
#
_symmetry.space_group_name_H-M   'P 1'
#
loop_
_entity.id
_entity.type
_entity.pdbx_description
1 polymer ?
#
loop_
_entity_poly.entity_id
_entity_poly.type
_entity_poly.pdbx_seq_one_letter_code
_entity_poly.pdbx_strand_id
1 'polypeptide(L)'
;MRLAALAAVVLSLVFFADAGAAAQKPKIFGIWIGIDRNSPNFGKWKNQPNTPTPEFTAWGAEQSREQGRLGVELPTPGACEPINPVQFVGGGLFPTQILDGGNQIVLLNEWVAVPRRIYTDGRKHPPAEDLLPTWEGHSIGRWDGDTLVVDTVGLNGRTRPINGYVANAVSATPESLNVPRLPSSDQMHLVERFRLVGNGDILEVTRTITDPKTYLRPFSNTVHLERRADLDVQEYYCSDNTRTRDEGH
;
A
#
# COMPACT_ATOMS: atom_id res chain seq x y z
N MET A 1 -30.41 18.13 -81.03
CA MET A 1 -30.56 17.16 -79.89
C MET A 1 -29.21 17.00 -79.26
N ARG A 2 -29.02 17.57 -78.05
CA ARG A 2 -27.76 17.42 -77.26
C ARG A 2 -28.16 16.70 -75.99
N LEU A 3 -27.64 15.46 -75.80
CA LEU A 3 -27.81 14.71 -74.55
C LEU A 3 -26.78 15.22 -73.53
N ALA A 4 -27.28 15.68 -72.42
CA ALA A 4 -26.45 15.94 -71.21
C ALA A 4 -26.30 14.72 -70.36
N ALA A 5 -25.09 14.26 -70.12
CA ALA A 5 -24.78 13.16 -69.19
C ALA A 5 -24.59 13.74 -67.80
N LEU A 6 -25.45 13.31 -66.83
CA LEU A 6 -25.28 13.58 -65.42
C LEU A 6 -24.28 12.54 -64.84
N ALA A 7 -23.15 13.00 -64.36
CA ALA A 7 -22.23 12.18 -63.55
C ALA A 7 -22.61 12.29 -62.09
N ALA A 8 -23.04 11.13 -61.51
CA ALA A 8 -23.29 11.00 -60.08
C ALA A 8 -21.98 10.75 -59.34
N VAL A 9 -21.56 11.71 -58.52
CA VAL A 9 -20.42 11.52 -57.59
C VAL A 9 -20.93 10.81 -56.32
N VAL A 10 -20.57 9.54 -56.16
CA VAL A 10 -20.80 8.80 -54.90
C VAL A 10 -19.70 9.16 -53.93
N LEU A 11 -20.03 9.94 -52.91
CA LEU A 11 -19.12 10.30 -51.82
C LEU A 11 -19.18 9.15 -50.79
N SER A 12 -18.17 8.25 -50.79
CA SER A 12 -18.03 7.19 -49.81
C SER A 12 -17.48 7.79 -48.51
N LEU A 13 -18.34 7.98 -47.51
CA LEU A 13 -17.95 8.28 -46.14
C LEU A 13 -17.32 7.03 -45.51
N VAL A 14 -15.99 7.01 -45.43
CA VAL A 14 -15.26 6.01 -44.63
C VAL A 14 -15.33 6.45 -43.16
N PHE A 15 -16.21 5.83 -42.39
CA PHE A 15 -16.21 5.93 -40.94
C PHE A 15 -15.01 5.13 -40.42
N PHE A 16 -13.94 5.79 -40.04
CA PHE A 16 -12.93 5.20 -39.14
C PHE A 16 -13.56 5.11 -37.76
N ALA A 17 -14.08 3.94 -37.41
CA ALA A 17 -14.37 3.61 -36.04
C ALA A 17 -13.04 3.44 -35.33
N ASP A 18 -12.60 4.49 -34.65
CA ASP A 18 -11.50 4.42 -33.70
C ASP A 18 -12.03 3.63 -32.49
N ALA A 19 -12.01 2.31 -32.62
CA ALA A 19 -12.21 1.42 -31.49
C ALA A 19 -10.93 1.47 -30.65
N GLY A 20 -10.79 2.56 -29.89
CA GLY A 20 -9.84 2.62 -28.78
C GLY A 20 -10.12 1.43 -27.89
N ALA A 21 -9.36 0.35 -28.06
CA ALA A 21 -9.41 -0.79 -27.13
C ALA A 21 -9.13 -0.20 -25.76
N ALA A 22 -10.16 -0.19 -24.90
CA ALA A 22 -10.01 0.20 -23.51
C ALA A 22 -8.91 -0.68 -22.95
N ALA A 23 -7.77 -0.09 -22.62
CA ALA A 23 -6.63 -0.82 -22.09
C ALA A 23 -7.12 -1.63 -20.90
N GLN A 24 -7.02 -2.96 -21.01
CA GLN A 24 -7.50 -3.86 -19.97
C GLN A 24 -6.71 -3.55 -18.71
N LYS A 25 -7.40 -3.11 -17.64
CA LYS A 25 -6.77 -2.81 -16.36
C LYS A 25 -5.97 -4.02 -15.90
N PRO A 26 -4.70 -3.84 -15.47
CA PRO A 26 -3.90 -4.94 -14.95
C PRO A 26 -4.64 -5.70 -13.84
N LYS A 27 -4.52 -7.02 -13.81
CA LYS A 27 -5.23 -7.89 -12.87
C LYS A 27 -4.56 -7.87 -11.49
N ILE A 28 -4.42 -6.71 -10.85
CA ILE A 28 -3.89 -6.63 -9.47
C ILE A 28 -4.90 -7.10 -8.42
N PHE A 29 -6.15 -7.33 -8.80
CA PHE A 29 -7.21 -7.79 -7.91
C PHE A 29 -6.99 -9.24 -7.48
N GLY A 30 -7.36 -9.55 -6.24
CA GLY A 30 -7.16 -10.86 -5.62
C GLY A 30 -6.46 -10.78 -4.27
N ILE A 31 -5.99 -11.92 -3.77
CA ILE A 31 -5.36 -12.04 -2.47
C ILE A 31 -3.84 -12.10 -2.63
N TRP A 32 -3.17 -11.31 -1.81
CA TRP A 32 -1.73 -11.11 -1.80
C TRP A 32 -1.17 -11.26 -0.40
N ILE A 33 0.01 -11.88 -0.28
CA ILE A 33 0.73 -11.97 0.99
C ILE A 33 2.21 -11.64 0.77
N GLY A 34 2.87 -11.11 1.79
CA GLY A 34 4.31 -10.87 1.73
C GLY A 34 5.09 -12.16 1.53
N ILE A 35 6.14 -12.10 0.72
CA ILE A 35 7.00 -13.25 0.43
C ILE A 35 7.86 -13.55 1.65
N ASP A 36 7.57 -14.65 2.33
CA ASP A 36 8.31 -15.13 3.48
C ASP A 36 9.42 -16.13 3.09
N ARG A 37 10.20 -16.57 4.09
CA ARG A 37 11.31 -17.52 3.88
C ARG A 37 10.90 -18.92 3.40
N ASN A 38 9.64 -19.28 3.55
CA ASN A 38 9.10 -20.57 3.12
C ASN A 38 8.55 -20.51 1.70
N SER A 39 8.42 -19.31 1.13
CA SER A 39 7.98 -19.14 -0.25
C SER A 39 9.07 -19.56 -1.23
N PRO A 40 8.74 -20.28 -2.32
CA PRO A 40 9.66 -20.56 -3.41
C PRO A 40 10.17 -19.28 -4.11
N ASN A 41 9.51 -18.16 -3.88
CA ASN A 41 9.86 -16.86 -4.43
C ASN A 41 10.85 -16.06 -3.56
N PHE A 42 11.13 -16.49 -2.33
CA PHE A 42 11.92 -15.74 -1.34
C PHE A 42 13.32 -15.33 -1.84
N GLY A 43 14.02 -16.22 -2.51
CA GLY A 43 15.36 -15.94 -3.03
C GLY A 43 15.39 -14.95 -4.19
N LYS A 44 14.29 -14.88 -4.96
CA LYS A 44 14.17 -14.07 -6.18
C LYS A 44 13.53 -12.71 -5.92
N TRP A 45 12.51 -12.67 -5.06
CA TRP A 45 11.66 -11.50 -4.85
C TRP A 45 11.63 -11.05 -3.38
N LYS A 46 12.66 -11.36 -2.62
CA LYS A 46 12.72 -10.92 -1.23
C LYS A 46 12.55 -9.40 -1.13
N ASN A 47 11.82 -8.97 -0.12
CA ASN A 47 11.77 -7.57 0.23
C ASN A 47 13.20 -7.07 0.42
N GLN A 48 13.62 -6.09 -0.35
CA GLN A 48 14.93 -5.48 -0.17
C GLN A 48 14.87 -4.79 1.20
N PRO A 49 15.72 -5.21 2.17
CA PRO A 49 15.97 -4.34 3.29
C PRO A 49 16.61 -3.10 2.66
N ASN A 50 15.89 -2.02 2.74
CA ASN A 50 16.25 -0.87 1.95
C ASN A 50 17.52 -0.24 2.40
N THR A 51 18.14 0.26 1.38
CA THR A 51 18.64 1.64 1.32
C THR A 51 19.14 2.15 2.67
N PRO A 52 20.19 2.91 2.69
CA PRO A 52 20.67 3.48 3.93
C PRO A 52 19.48 4.01 4.73
N THR A 53 19.47 3.76 6.02
CA THR A 53 18.48 4.31 6.95
C THR A 53 18.27 5.78 6.63
N PRO A 54 17.02 6.24 6.43
CA PRO A 54 16.79 7.63 6.09
C PRO A 54 17.30 8.54 7.19
N GLU A 55 17.81 9.70 6.82
CA GLU A 55 18.29 10.69 7.77
C GLU A 55 17.12 11.36 8.48
N PHE A 56 17.15 11.34 9.81
CA PHE A 56 16.10 11.91 10.64
C PHE A 56 16.32 13.39 10.92
N THR A 57 15.22 14.13 11.06
CA THR A 57 15.22 15.39 11.82
C THR A 57 15.47 15.12 13.30
N ALA A 58 15.68 16.16 14.12
CA ALA A 58 15.78 16.00 15.57
C ALA A 58 14.51 15.36 16.18
N TRP A 59 13.31 15.77 15.71
CA TRP A 59 12.03 15.19 16.12
C TRP A 59 11.93 13.73 15.69
N GLY A 60 12.25 13.42 14.44
CA GLY A 60 12.22 12.05 13.92
C GLY A 60 13.13 11.09 14.67
N ALA A 61 14.34 11.55 15.03
CA ALA A 61 15.28 10.76 15.80
C ALA A 61 14.74 10.45 17.22
N GLU A 62 14.09 11.43 17.86
CA GLU A 62 13.46 11.21 19.17
C GLU A 62 12.32 10.20 19.07
N GLN A 63 11.42 10.35 18.09
CA GLN A 63 10.32 9.40 17.87
C GLN A 63 10.82 7.99 17.56
N SER A 64 11.90 7.88 16.79
CA SER A 64 12.51 6.58 16.47
C SER A 64 13.03 5.88 17.72
N ARG A 65 13.69 6.62 18.63
CA ARG A 65 14.15 6.07 19.91
C ARG A 65 12.98 5.63 20.80
N GLU A 66 11.96 6.47 20.94
CA GLU A 66 10.79 6.16 21.75
C GLU A 66 10.04 4.94 21.25
N GLN A 67 9.79 4.85 19.95
CA GLN A 67 9.15 3.68 19.34
C GLN A 67 10.02 2.42 19.46
N GLY A 68 11.34 2.56 19.44
CA GLY A 68 12.29 1.47 19.71
C GLY A 68 12.17 0.95 21.13
N ARG A 69 12.08 1.87 22.11
CA ARG A 69 11.89 1.54 23.53
C ARG A 69 10.55 0.80 23.75
N LEU A 70 9.44 1.33 23.22
CA LEU A 70 8.12 0.71 23.34
C LEU A 70 8.06 -0.65 22.66
N GLY A 71 8.78 -0.85 21.56
CA GLY A 71 8.82 -2.13 20.83
C GLY A 71 9.44 -3.28 21.63
N VAL A 72 10.21 -2.98 22.67
CA VAL A 72 10.83 -3.99 23.55
C VAL A 72 9.88 -4.41 24.68
N GLU A 73 8.90 -3.59 25.02
CA GLU A 73 8.00 -3.78 26.17
C GLU A 73 6.65 -4.41 25.80
N LEU A 74 6.55 -5.14 24.70
CA LEU A 74 5.29 -5.76 24.27
C LEU A 74 4.77 -6.84 25.27
N PRO A 75 3.42 -6.92 25.45
CA PRO A 75 2.34 -6.33 24.69
C PRO A 75 1.97 -4.91 25.16
N THR A 76 2.18 -3.92 24.31
CA THR A 76 1.80 -2.55 24.62
C THR A 76 0.29 -2.32 24.46
N PRO A 77 -0.33 -1.47 25.29
CA PRO A 77 -1.60 -0.85 24.96
C PRO A 77 -1.51 -0.24 23.55
N GLY A 78 -2.49 -0.47 22.68
CA GLY A 78 -2.44 -0.04 21.28
C GLY A 78 -2.00 -1.11 20.30
N ALA A 79 -1.75 -2.35 20.74
CA ALA A 79 -1.49 -3.47 19.84
C ALA A 79 -2.61 -3.69 18.80
N CYS A 80 -3.81 -3.20 19.08
CA CYS A 80 -5.00 -3.27 18.22
C CYS A 80 -5.29 -1.97 17.45
N GLU A 81 -4.36 -1.02 17.44
CA GLU A 81 -4.50 0.19 16.64
C GLU A 81 -4.42 -0.11 15.14
N PRO A 82 -5.15 0.64 14.31
CA PRO A 82 -5.02 0.54 12.86
C PRO A 82 -3.58 0.76 12.39
N ILE A 83 -3.22 0.11 11.32
CA ILE A 83 -1.93 0.30 10.65
C ILE A 83 -2.04 1.42 9.61
N ASN A 84 -0.91 2.01 9.25
CA ASN A 84 -0.86 2.99 8.18
C ASN A 84 -0.80 2.32 6.80
N PRO A 85 -1.04 3.06 5.70
CA PRO A 85 -1.01 2.52 4.35
C PRO A 85 0.31 1.82 3.98
N VAL A 86 1.45 2.26 4.53
CA VAL A 86 2.75 1.62 4.26
C VAL A 86 2.81 0.21 4.82
N GLN A 87 2.19 -0.01 5.98
CA GLN A 87 2.12 -1.32 6.61
C GLN A 87 1.04 -2.22 6.01
N PHE A 88 0.01 -1.61 5.42
CA PHE A 88 -1.11 -2.33 4.80
C PHE A 88 -0.64 -3.28 3.70
N VAL A 89 0.34 -2.84 2.93
CA VAL A 89 0.93 -3.59 1.83
C VAL A 89 2.38 -3.92 2.18
N GLY A 90 2.65 -5.14 2.59
CA GLY A 90 4.03 -5.58 2.87
C GLY A 90 4.36 -5.89 4.33
N GLY A 91 3.37 -5.88 5.22
CA GLY A 91 3.52 -6.31 6.62
C GLY A 91 3.80 -7.81 6.81
N GLY A 92 3.71 -8.59 5.74
CA GLY A 92 4.29 -9.92 5.57
C GLY A 92 3.50 -11.09 6.19
N LEU A 93 2.72 -10.91 7.24
CA LEU A 93 2.11 -12.03 7.97
C LEU A 93 0.63 -12.25 7.66
N PHE A 94 -0.07 -11.23 7.20
CA PHE A 94 -1.50 -11.27 6.99
C PHE A 94 -1.84 -11.03 5.52
N PRO A 95 -2.76 -11.81 4.94
CA PRO A 95 -3.19 -11.62 3.58
C PRO A 95 -3.90 -10.29 3.40
N THR A 96 -3.70 -9.70 2.24
CA THR A 96 -4.40 -8.49 1.78
C THR A 96 -5.18 -8.81 0.53
N GLN A 97 -6.48 -8.59 0.55
CA GLN A 97 -7.33 -8.69 -0.63
C GLN A 97 -7.48 -7.31 -1.28
N ILE A 98 -7.23 -7.25 -2.58
CA ILE A 98 -7.45 -6.06 -3.40
C ILE A 98 -8.70 -6.29 -4.25
N LEU A 99 -9.70 -5.43 -4.09
CA LEU A 99 -11.00 -5.50 -4.74
C LEU A 99 -11.22 -4.32 -5.69
N ASP A 100 -11.85 -4.61 -6.85
CA ASP A 100 -12.36 -3.56 -7.74
C ASP A 100 -13.75 -3.13 -7.27
N GLY A 101 -13.86 -1.91 -6.77
CA GLY A 101 -15.11 -1.26 -6.40
C GLY A 101 -15.63 -0.30 -7.47
N GLY A 102 -15.17 -0.42 -8.72
CA GLY A 102 -15.59 0.42 -9.85
C GLY A 102 -14.89 1.78 -9.87
N ASN A 103 -15.39 2.74 -9.10
CA ASN A 103 -14.80 4.08 -8.95
C ASN A 103 -13.78 4.20 -7.80
N GLN A 104 -13.48 3.09 -7.15
CA GLN A 104 -12.49 2.98 -6.09
C GLN A 104 -11.89 1.57 -6.08
N ILE A 105 -10.71 1.46 -5.53
CA ILE A 105 -10.09 0.17 -5.19
C ILE A 105 -10.13 0.05 -3.67
N VAL A 106 -10.51 -1.14 -3.18
CA VAL A 106 -10.61 -1.41 -1.74
C VAL A 106 -9.58 -2.48 -1.37
N LEU A 107 -8.77 -2.18 -0.36
CA LEU A 107 -7.86 -3.15 0.24
C LEU A 107 -8.44 -3.59 1.58
N LEU A 108 -8.60 -4.91 1.72
CA LEU A 108 -8.94 -5.57 2.98
C LEU A 108 -7.70 -6.29 3.47
N ASN A 109 -7.29 -6.04 4.70
CA ASN A 109 -6.20 -6.77 5.33
C ASN A 109 -6.74 -7.48 6.57
N GLU A 110 -6.34 -8.73 6.77
CA GLU A 110 -6.85 -9.54 7.87
C GLU A 110 -6.53 -8.95 9.25
N TRP A 111 -5.38 -8.30 9.40
CA TRP A 111 -4.99 -7.64 10.65
C TRP A 111 -5.84 -6.41 11.00
N VAL A 112 -6.45 -5.75 10.02
CA VAL A 112 -7.05 -4.43 10.19
C VAL A 112 -8.53 -4.47 9.86
N ALA A 113 -9.36 -4.12 10.82
CA ALA A 113 -10.80 -4.05 10.62
C ALA A 113 -11.26 -2.90 9.70
N VAL A 114 -10.40 -1.93 9.41
CA VAL A 114 -10.75 -0.76 8.58
C VAL A 114 -10.25 -0.96 7.15
N PRO A 115 -11.15 -1.06 6.14
CA PRO A 115 -10.76 -1.15 4.75
C PRO A 115 -10.08 0.14 4.28
N ARG A 116 -8.95 0.01 3.58
CA ARG A 116 -8.32 1.13 2.88
C ARG A 116 -9.03 1.37 1.55
N ARG A 117 -9.40 2.62 1.28
CA ARG A 117 -10.05 3.05 0.03
C ARG A 117 -9.11 3.91 -0.79
N ILE A 118 -8.99 3.59 -2.07
CA ILE A 118 -8.24 4.36 -3.06
C ILE A 118 -9.23 4.81 -4.12
N TYR A 119 -9.54 6.09 -4.18
CA TYR A 119 -10.49 6.63 -5.14
C TYR A 119 -9.87 6.70 -6.55
N THR A 120 -10.56 6.15 -7.55
CA THR A 120 -10.10 6.09 -8.94
C THR A 120 -11.05 6.80 -9.91
N ASP A 121 -11.91 7.66 -9.40
CA ASP A 121 -12.91 8.44 -10.16
C ASP A 121 -12.38 9.79 -10.68
N GLY A 122 -11.09 10.04 -10.55
CA GLY A 122 -10.45 11.27 -11.03
C GLY A 122 -10.57 12.47 -10.10
N ARG A 123 -11.11 12.26 -8.87
CA ARG A 123 -11.16 13.34 -7.87
C ARG A 123 -9.77 13.79 -7.45
N LYS A 124 -9.70 14.99 -6.90
CA LYS A 124 -8.51 15.52 -6.22
C LYS A 124 -8.61 15.28 -4.71
N HIS A 125 -7.50 15.46 -4.00
CA HIS A 125 -7.55 15.57 -2.55
C HIS A 125 -8.39 16.77 -2.14
N PRO A 126 -9.10 16.71 -0.99
CA PRO A 126 -9.69 17.89 -0.37
C PRO A 126 -8.63 18.96 -0.09
N PRO A 127 -8.98 20.23 -0.04
CA PRO A 127 -8.10 21.25 0.50
C PRO A 127 -7.58 20.87 1.89
N ALA A 128 -6.41 21.35 2.26
CA ALA A 128 -5.77 20.97 3.53
C ALA A 128 -6.62 21.28 4.76
N GLU A 129 -7.39 22.37 4.71
CA GLU A 129 -8.32 22.81 5.77
C GLU A 129 -9.54 21.88 5.94
N ASP A 130 -9.92 21.16 4.87
CA ASP A 130 -11.07 20.24 4.86
C ASP A 130 -10.63 18.78 5.06
N LEU A 131 -9.32 18.53 5.09
CA LEU A 131 -8.76 17.21 5.17
C LEU A 131 -8.70 16.73 6.61
N LEU A 132 -9.61 15.83 6.99
CA LEU A 132 -9.61 15.22 8.32
C LEU A 132 -8.49 14.18 8.43
N PRO A 133 -7.51 14.34 9.34
CA PRO A 133 -6.45 13.36 9.52
C PRO A 133 -7.01 12.03 10.05
N THR A 134 -6.71 10.94 9.34
CA THR A 134 -7.14 9.58 9.67
C THR A 134 -5.96 8.60 9.70
N TRP A 135 -6.19 7.37 10.14
CA TRP A 135 -5.18 6.32 10.12
C TRP A 135 -4.74 5.97 8.69
N GLU A 136 -5.72 5.91 7.77
CA GLU A 136 -5.50 5.51 6.37
C GLU A 136 -5.22 6.71 5.44
N GLY A 137 -5.44 7.93 5.93
CA GLY A 137 -5.39 9.13 5.11
C GLY A 137 -6.47 9.18 4.05
N HIS A 138 -6.29 10.05 3.07
CA HIS A 138 -7.10 10.15 1.87
C HIS A 138 -6.25 9.74 0.67
N SER A 139 -6.62 8.61 0.01
CA SER A 139 -5.87 8.05 -1.12
C SER A 139 -6.64 8.25 -2.42
N ILE A 140 -5.96 8.79 -3.44
CA ILE A 140 -6.44 8.84 -4.83
C ILE A 140 -5.54 7.99 -5.71
N GLY A 141 -6.11 7.33 -6.71
CA GLY A 141 -5.39 6.43 -7.60
C GLY A 141 -5.62 6.75 -9.07
N ARG A 142 -4.60 6.55 -9.88
CA ARG A 142 -4.69 6.63 -11.34
C ARG A 142 -3.86 5.52 -11.98
N TRP A 143 -4.32 5.05 -13.10
CA TRP A 143 -3.54 4.12 -13.92
C TRP A 143 -2.56 4.89 -14.80
N ASP A 144 -1.31 4.45 -14.81
CA ASP A 144 -0.23 4.92 -15.64
C ASP A 144 0.29 3.69 -16.41
N GLY A 145 -0.30 3.42 -17.56
CA GLY A 145 -0.12 2.17 -18.27
C GLY A 145 -0.60 0.96 -17.45
N ASP A 146 0.31 0.06 -17.12
CA ASP A 146 0.08 -1.15 -16.32
C ASP A 146 0.27 -0.94 -14.80
N THR A 147 0.58 0.28 -14.39
CA THR A 147 0.93 0.63 -13.02
C THR A 147 -0.18 1.46 -12.37
N LEU A 148 -0.69 1.02 -11.23
CA LEU A 148 -1.55 1.85 -10.39
C LEU A 148 -0.67 2.78 -9.54
N VAL A 149 -0.81 4.08 -9.75
CA VAL A 149 -0.13 5.11 -8.94
C VAL A 149 -1.13 5.65 -7.93
N VAL A 150 -0.78 5.54 -6.65
CA VAL A 150 -1.61 5.99 -5.53
C VAL A 150 -0.91 7.11 -4.80
N ASP A 151 -1.65 8.18 -4.56
CA ASP A 151 -1.21 9.36 -3.82
C ASP A 151 -2.02 9.45 -2.52
N THR A 152 -1.37 9.59 -1.37
CA THR A 152 -2.01 9.57 -0.05
C THR A 152 -1.51 10.70 0.83
N VAL A 153 -2.45 11.47 1.36
CA VAL A 153 -2.23 12.58 2.31
C VAL A 153 -3.21 12.49 3.49
N GLY A 154 -3.07 13.35 4.48
CA GLY A 154 -4.02 13.43 5.59
C GLY A 154 -3.91 12.27 6.57
N LEU A 155 -2.70 11.77 6.79
CA LEU A 155 -2.42 10.79 7.82
C LEU A 155 -2.37 11.46 9.20
N ASN A 156 -2.85 10.77 10.24
CA ASN A 156 -2.93 11.35 11.59
C ASN A 156 -1.62 11.31 12.39
N GLY A 157 -0.56 10.71 11.85
CA GLY A 157 0.73 10.60 12.51
C GLY A 157 0.79 9.73 13.78
N ARG A 158 -0.30 9.04 14.12
CA ARG A 158 -0.39 8.17 15.31
C ARG A 158 0.00 6.73 15.06
N THR A 159 0.54 6.44 13.90
CA THR A 159 0.78 5.09 13.45
C THR A 159 2.04 4.49 14.06
N ARG A 160 2.05 3.17 14.13
CA ARG A 160 3.24 2.38 14.42
C ARG A 160 4.35 2.69 13.42
N PRO A 161 5.61 2.35 13.75
CA PRO A 161 6.72 2.51 12.80
C PRO A 161 6.39 1.92 11.44
N ILE A 162 6.66 2.64 10.36
CA ILE A 162 6.36 2.18 8.99
C ILE A 162 7.14 0.92 8.58
N ASN A 163 8.23 0.60 9.25
CA ASN A 163 8.96 -0.67 9.12
C ASN A 163 8.46 -1.76 10.10
N GLY A 164 7.29 -1.55 10.68
CA GLY A 164 6.67 -2.48 11.60
C GLY A 164 7.31 -2.54 12.98
N TYR A 165 6.64 -3.23 13.90
CA TYR A 165 7.27 -3.70 15.13
C TYR A 165 8.05 -4.98 14.83
N VAL A 166 9.09 -5.24 15.58
CA VAL A 166 9.60 -6.61 15.72
C VAL A 166 8.49 -7.37 16.44
N ALA A 167 7.66 -8.02 15.65
CA ALA A 167 6.51 -8.76 16.16
C ALA A 167 7.03 -9.97 16.94
N ASN A 168 7.00 -9.90 18.19
CA ASN A 168 7.42 -10.87 19.21
C ASN A 168 8.90 -10.77 19.60
N ALA A 169 9.13 -10.39 20.84
CA ALA A 169 10.42 -10.55 21.51
C ALA A 169 10.97 -12.00 21.44
N VAL A 170 10.08 -12.97 21.18
CA VAL A 170 10.41 -14.40 21.04
C VAL A 170 11.10 -14.75 19.72
N SER A 171 10.85 -13.98 18.64
CA SER A 171 11.49 -14.20 17.33
C SER A 171 12.43 -13.07 16.92
N ALA A 172 12.61 -12.07 17.77
CA ALA A 172 13.50 -10.96 17.50
C ALA A 172 14.95 -11.41 17.62
N THR A 173 15.72 -11.27 16.55
CA THR A 173 17.17 -11.41 16.64
C THR A 173 17.79 -10.13 17.18
N PRO A 174 19.00 -10.17 17.80
CA PRO A 174 19.70 -8.94 18.22
C PRO A 174 19.83 -7.92 17.09
N GLU A 175 20.04 -8.37 15.86
CA GLU A 175 20.15 -7.51 14.68
C GLU A 175 18.82 -6.81 14.36
N SER A 176 17.69 -7.51 14.50
CA SER A 176 16.35 -6.94 14.24
C SER A 176 15.96 -5.89 15.29
N LEU A 177 16.46 -6.00 16.52
CA LEU A 177 16.25 -5.01 17.58
C LEU A 177 17.07 -3.73 17.36
N ASN A 178 18.16 -3.82 16.61
CA ASN A 178 19.03 -2.68 16.31
C ASN A 178 18.60 -1.88 15.08
N VAL A 179 17.54 -2.31 14.36
CA VAL A 179 17.01 -1.57 13.23
C VAL A 179 16.26 -0.34 13.73
N PRO A 180 16.65 0.88 13.32
CA PRO A 180 15.94 2.09 13.70
C PRO A 180 14.45 2.00 13.32
N ARG A 181 13.58 2.42 14.21
CA ARG A 181 12.16 2.55 13.91
C ARG A 181 11.97 3.74 12.99
N LEU A 182 11.11 3.57 12.00
CA LEU A 182 10.80 4.60 11.02
C LEU A 182 9.45 5.24 11.39
N PRO A 183 9.43 6.27 12.25
CA PRO A 183 8.19 6.94 12.61
C PRO A 183 7.58 7.67 11.43
N SER A 184 6.33 8.01 11.53
CA SER A 184 5.64 8.90 10.60
C SER A 184 4.96 10.02 11.36
N SER A 185 4.79 11.17 10.70
CA SER A 185 4.06 12.29 11.25
C SER A 185 2.76 12.56 10.48
N ASP A 186 2.03 13.55 10.95
CA ASP A 186 0.85 14.11 10.28
C ASP A 186 1.18 14.86 8.97
N GLN A 187 2.48 15.09 8.69
CA GLN A 187 2.96 15.70 7.45
C GLN A 187 3.40 14.66 6.40
N MET A 188 3.20 13.37 6.67
CA MET A 188 3.58 12.32 5.74
C MET A 188 2.73 12.37 4.48
N HIS A 189 3.40 12.44 3.34
CA HIS A 189 2.87 12.23 2.00
C HIS A 189 3.46 10.93 1.44
N LEU A 190 2.59 10.04 0.98
CA LEU A 190 2.95 8.72 0.47
C LEU A 190 2.53 8.58 -0.98
N VAL A 191 3.48 8.23 -1.84
CA VAL A 191 3.19 7.83 -3.22
C VAL A 191 3.54 6.35 -3.39
N GLU A 192 2.59 5.55 -3.84
CA GLU A 192 2.77 4.12 -4.09
C GLU A 192 2.57 3.79 -5.57
N ARG A 193 3.35 2.86 -6.07
CA ARG A 193 3.25 2.34 -7.43
C ARG A 193 3.10 0.82 -7.37
N PHE A 194 1.92 0.34 -7.75
CA PHE A 194 1.57 -1.08 -7.76
C PHE A 194 1.72 -1.62 -9.19
N ARG A 195 2.55 -2.63 -9.37
CA ARG A 195 2.80 -3.22 -10.68
C ARG A 195 2.91 -4.74 -10.57
N LEU A 196 2.33 -5.45 -11.55
CA LEU A 196 2.51 -6.90 -11.65
C LEU A 196 3.85 -7.21 -12.30
N VAL A 197 4.58 -8.14 -11.70
CA VAL A 197 5.83 -8.70 -12.22
C VAL A 197 5.78 -10.24 -12.14
N GLY A 198 6.82 -10.93 -12.58
CA GLY A 198 6.88 -12.39 -12.43
C GLY A 198 5.70 -13.12 -13.07
N ASN A 199 5.35 -12.79 -14.32
CA ASN A 199 4.21 -13.35 -15.06
C ASN A 199 2.83 -13.05 -14.43
N GLY A 200 2.74 -12.03 -13.58
CA GLY A 200 1.49 -11.60 -12.96
C GLY A 200 1.20 -12.23 -11.59
N ASP A 201 2.08 -13.06 -11.07
CA ASP A 201 1.93 -13.70 -9.77
C ASP A 201 2.62 -12.96 -8.63
N ILE A 202 3.38 -11.94 -8.95
CA ILE A 202 4.05 -11.06 -7.98
C ILE A 202 3.53 -9.64 -8.14
N LEU A 203 3.14 -9.03 -7.05
CA LEU A 203 2.81 -7.63 -6.96
C LEU A 203 4.01 -6.88 -6.36
N GLU A 204 4.65 -6.07 -7.18
CA GLU A 204 5.69 -5.14 -6.75
C GLU A 204 5.06 -3.82 -6.34
N VAL A 205 5.38 -3.36 -5.15
CA VAL A 205 4.89 -2.06 -4.64
C VAL A 205 6.08 -1.21 -4.24
N THR A 206 6.35 -0.18 -5.03
CA THR A 206 7.35 0.84 -4.71
C THR A 206 6.65 1.99 -4.00
N ARG A 207 7.17 2.37 -2.84
CA ARG A 207 6.62 3.41 -1.97
C ARG A 207 7.64 4.52 -1.81
N THR A 208 7.22 5.76 -2.07
CA THR A 208 8.01 6.97 -1.84
C THR A 208 7.38 7.74 -0.69
N ILE A 209 8.15 7.97 0.36
CA ILE A 209 7.73 8.63 1.58
C ILE A 209 8.40 10.00 1.64
N THR A 210 7.59 11.04 1.77
CA THR A 210 8.00 12.42 2.03
C THR A 210 7.36 12.85 3.34
N ASP A 211 8.17 13.09 4.37
CA ASP A 211 7.69 13.51 5.68
C ASP A 211 8.73 14.48 6.28
N PRO A 212 8.60 15.79 5.97
CA PRO A 212 9.62 16.78 6.32
C PRO A 212 9.73 17.03 7.83
N LYS A 213 8.73 16.66 8.62
CA LYS A 213 8.79 16.71 10.08
C LYS A 213 9.67 15.58 10.62
N THR A 214 9.72 14.44 9.94
CA THR A 214 10.41 13.23 10.38
C THR A 214 11.75 13.03 9.72
N TYR A 215 11.87 13.28 8.42
CA TYR A 215 13.04 12.96 7.60
C TYR A 215 13.59 14.18 6.89
N LEU A 216 14.93 14.27 6.80
CA LEU A 216 15.61 15.37 6.11
C LEU A 216 15.40 15.32 4.58
N ARG A 217 15.14 14.13 4.02
CA ARG A 217 14.92 13.92 2.57
C ARG A 217 13.89 12.81 2.34
N PRO A 218 13.15 12.87 1.23
CA PRO A 218 12.32 11.75 0.79
C PRO A 218 13.15 10.48 0.59
N PHE A 219 12.53 9.33 0.82
CA PHE A 219 13.14 8.03 0.53
C PHE A 219 12.09 7.07 -0.05
N SER A 220 12.59 6.02 -0.70
CA SER A 220 11.71 5.01 -1.31
C SER A 220 12.11 3.61 -0.87
N ASN A 221 11.14 2.73 -0.87
CA ASN A 221 11.36 1.32 -0.71
C ASN A 221 10.44 0.49 -1.63
N THR A 222 10.82 -0.76 -1.87
CA THR A 222 10.05 -1.68 -2.68
C THR A 222 9.78 -2.96 -1.91
N VAL A 223 8.54 -3.41 -1.93
CA VAL A 223 8.12 -4.69 -1.36
C VAL A 223 7.49 -5.55 -2.45
N HIS A 224 7.57 -6.86 -2.25
CA HIS A 224 6.97 -7.84 -3.15
C HIS A 224 6.00 -8.71 -2.37
N LEU A 225 4.84 -8.91 -2.95
CA LEU A 225 3.81 -9.82 -2.45
C LEU A 225 3.57 -10.89 -3.51
N GLU A 226 3.31 -12.09 -3.07
CA GLU A 226 2.90 -13.18 -3.97
C GLU A 226 1.38 -13.38 -3.94
N ARG A 227 0.86 -13.77 -5.09
CA ARG A 227 -0.57 -14.09 -5.24
C ARG A 227 -0.89 -15.40 -4.54
N ARG A 228 -1.99 -15.41 -3.79
CA ARG A 228 -2.45 -16.58 -3.06
C ARG A 228 -3.95 -16.81 -3.30
N ALA A 229 -4.26 -17.47 -4.40
CA ALA A 229 -5.64 -17.84 -4.73
C ALA A 229 -6.20 -18.97 -3.85
N ASP A 230 -5.35 -19.61 -3.07
CA ASP A 230 -5.67 -20.67 -2.10
C ASP A 230 -6.01 -20.14 -0.71
N LEU A 231 -5.82 -18.84 -0.46
CA LEU A 231 -6.15 -18.19 0.80
C LEU A 231 -7.46 -17.43 0.72
N ASP A 232 -8.03 -17.19 1.89
CA ASP A 232 -9.11 -16.25 2.12
C ASP A 232 -8.74 -15.29 3.23
N VAL A 233 -9.31 -14.09 3.24
CA VAL A 233 -9.11 -13.10 4.32
C VAL A 233 -10.09 -13.46 5.44
N GLN A 234 -9.55 -13.90 6.56
CA GLN A 234 -10.33 -14.31 7.71
C GLN A 234 -10.71 -13.11 8.58
N GLU A 235 -11.76 -13.29 9.36
CA GLU A 235 -12.09 -12.34 10.42
C GLU A 235 -11.03 -12.43 11.53
N TYR A 236 -10.45 -11.29 11.86
CA TYR A 236 -9.48 -11.18 12.94
C TYR A 236 -9.85 -10.04 13.88
N TYR A 237 -10.06 -10.37 15.13
CA TYR A 237 -10.28 -9.40 16.21
C TYR A 237 -9.08 -9.39 17.16
N CYS A 238 -8.30 -8.34 17.05
CA CYS A 238 -7.10 -8.16 17.87
C CYS A 238 -7.40 -8.23 19.38
N SER A 239 -8.55 -7.74 19.84
CA SER A 239 -8.95 -7.78 21.25
C SER A 239 -9.19 -9.21 21.76
N ASP A 240 -9.58 -10.14 20.90
CA ASP A 240 -9.87 -11.51 21.32
C ASP A 240 -8.58 -12.29 21.57
N ASN A 241 -7.51 -11.98 20.84
CA ASN A 241 -6.20 -12.56 21.07
C ASN A 241 -5.49 -12.04 22.33
N THR A 242 -5.93 -10.93 22.91
CA THR A 242 -5.41 -10.46 24.20
C THR A 242 -6.07 -11.15 25.40
N ARG A 243 -7.31 -11.62 25.25
CA ARG A 243 -8.04 -12.32 26.33
C ARG A 243 -7.48 -13.71 26.64
N THR A 244 -7.01 -14.43 25.64
CA THR A 244 -6.46 -15.78 25.82
C THR A 244 -5.11 -15.82 26.55
N ARG A 245 -4.45 -14.67 26.74
CA ARG A 245 -3.21 -14.59 27.51
C ARG A 245 -3.42 -14.43 29.01
N ASP A 246 -4.56 -13.87 29.42
CA ASP A 246 -4.87 -13.67 30.85
C ASP A 246 -5.58 -14.89 31.49
N GLU A 247 -6.05 -15.85 30.68
CA GLU A 247 -6.74 -17.03 31.14
C GLU A 247 -5.85 -18.29 31.24
N GLY A 248 -4.55 -18.14 30.90
CA GLY A 248 -3.58 -19.24 30.89
C GLY A 248 -2.63 -19.22 32.10
N HIS A 249 -3.09 -19.76 33.23
CA HIS A 249 -2.19 -20.11 34.33
C HIS A 249 -2.50 -21.38 34.94
#